data_9506b4725555fc54e8334236f971459b
#
_entry.id   9506b4725555fc54e8334236f971459b
#
_cell.length_a   1.000
_cell.length_b   1.000
_cell.length_c   1.000
_cell.angle_alpha   90.00
_cell.angle_beta   90.00
_cell.angle_gamma   90.00
#
_symmetry.space_group_name_H-M   'P 1'
#
loop_
_entity.id
_entity.type
_entity.pdbx_description
1 polymer ?
#
loop_
_entity_poly.entity_id
_entity_poly.type
_entity_poly.pdbx_seq_one_letter_code
_entity_poly.pdbx_strand_id
1 'polypeptide(L)'
;QLTAPTPCSEMDVRAMLGHLVGVLDRIAALGRGDDPFAVTETPAPDDRWSDAWTTSARRVAEAWRDDAVLEQPMALPWIHGSGADVLASYLSELTVHTWDLATATGQQPDWDDTVVAEALAARDFLPAENRRALFEEISTAMGLDEVAVPFAEATPVPDDAPAIDRLVAWNGR
;
A
#
# COMPACT_ATOMS: atom_id res chain seq x y z
N GLN A 1 -22.14 3.09 -2.10
CA GLN A 1 -21.01 2.11 -2.19
C GLN A 1 -20.03 2.23 -1.03
N LEU A 2 -19.98 3.36 -0.28
CA LEU A 2 -18.95 3.62 0.74
C LEU A 2 -18.94 2.59 1.90
N THR A 3 -20.05 1.92 2.16
CA THR A 3 -20.17 0.88 3.19
C THR A 3 -20.10 -0.53 2.63
N ALA A 4 -19.75 -0.69 1.34
CA ALA A 4 -19.56 -2.00 0.75
C ALA A 4 -18.28 -2.65 1.31
N PRO A 5 -18.30 -3.98 1.62
CA PRO A 5 -17.11 -4.67 2.05
C PRO A 5 -16.08 -4.74 0.91
N THR A 6 -14.79 -4.72 1.25
CA THR A 6 -13.70 -4.94 0.30
C THR A 6 -13.09 -6.33 0.49
N PRO A 7 -12.28 -6.82 -0.45
CA PRO A 7 -11.50 -8.04 -0.25
C PRO A 7 -10.52 -7.96 0.93
N CYS A 8 -10.11 -6.75 1.35
CA CYS A 8 -9.44 -6.52 2.62
C CYS A 8 -10.49 -6.51 3.75
N SER A 9 -10.62 -7.62 4.47
CA SER A 9 -11.72 -7.85 5.41
C SER A 9 -11.85 -6.84 6.55
N GLU A 10 -10.81 -6.06 6.82
CA GLU A 10 -10.77 -5.06 7.89
C GLU A 10 -11.27 -3.68 7.44
N MET A 11 -11.50 -3.49 6.13
CA MET A 11 -11.86 -2.18 5.56
C MET A 11 -13.08 -2.28 4.64
N ASP A 12 -14.07 -1.42 4.88
CA ASP A 12 -15.07 -1.10 3.87
C ASP A 12 -14.50 -0.09 2.85
N VAL A 13 -15.24 0.24 1.82
CA VAL A 13 -14.81 1.17 0.76
C VAL A 13 -14.39 2.54 1.34
N ARG A 14 -15.10 3.07 2.35
CA ARG A 14 -14.77 4.35 2.99
C ARG A 14 -13.42 4.27 3.71
N ALA A 15 -13.23 3.25 4.51
CA ALA A 15 -11.98 3.03 5.24
C ALA A 15 -10.79 2.82 4.27
N MET A 16 -11.01 2.07 3.19
CA MET A 16 -10.02 1.86 2.13
C MET A 16 -9.62 3.17 1.43
N LEU A 17 -10.58 4.05 1.12
CA LEU A 17 -10.28 5.36 0.53
C LEU A 17 -9.46 6.23 1.50
N GLY A 18 -9.80 6.23 2.78
CA GLY A 18 -9.03 6.93 3.83
C GLY A 18 -7.63 6.39 3.95
N HIS A 19 -7.49 5.05 3.99
CA HIS A 19 -6.21 4.36 4.05
C HIS A 19 -5.31 4.73 2.86
N LEU A 20 -5.82 4.65 1.64
CA LEU A 20 -5.07 4.98 0.42
C LEU A 20 -4.56 6.43 0.41
N VAL A 21 -5.37 7.38 0.86
CA VAL A 21 -4.94 8.80 1.01
C VAL A 21 -3.87 8.92 2.09
N GLY A 22 -4.05 8.25 3.24
CA GLY A 22 -3.08 8.21 4.33
C GLY A 22 -1.74 7.61 3.92
N VAL A 23 -1.76 6.55 3.11
CA VAL A 23 -0.54 5.94 2.54
C VAL A 23 0.23 6.95 1.68
N LEU A 24 -0.45 7.71 0.81
CA LEU A 24 0.21 8.77 0.04
C LEU A 24 0.83 9.84 0.94
N ASP A 25 0.15 10.26 1.99
CA ASP A 25 0.70 11.25 2.92
C ASP A 25 1.92 10.72 3.70
N ARG A 26 1.95 9.42 4.06
CA ARG A 26 3.14 8.74 4.63
C ARG A 26 4.30 8.69 3.64
N ILE A 27 4.03 8.32 2.38
CA ILE A 27 5.05 8.34 1.31
C ILE A 27 5.62 9.76 1.14
N ALA A 28 4.78 10.79 1.14
CA ALA A 28 5.24 12.17 1.06
C ALA A 28 6.08 12.59 2.28
N ALA A 29 5.73 12.13 3.48
CA ALA A 29 6.52 12.37 4.69
C ALA A 29 7.92 11.75 4.57
N LEU A 30 8.01 10.49 4.15
CA LEU A 30 9.29 9.80 3.90
C LEU A 30 10.19 10.57 2.93
N GLY A 31 9.65 11.03 1.81
CA GLY A 31 10.43 11.79 0.82
C GLY A 31 10.97 13.13 1.35
N ARG A 32 10.36 13.69 2.39
CA ARG A 32 10.85 14.88 3.10
C ARG A 32 11.80 14.56 4.26
N GLY A 33 11.97 13.29 4.60
CA GLY A 33 12.74 12.88 5.78
C GLY A 33 11.97 13.04 7.10
N ASP A 34 10.65 13.17 7.04
CA ASP A 34 9.75 13.21 8.20
C ASP A 34 9.38 11.79 8.67
N ASP A 35 8.92 11.66 9.92
CA ASP A 35 8.42 10.39 10.45
C ASP A 35 7.07 10.03 9.79
N PRO A 36 6.97 8.93 9.00
CA PRO A 36 5.73 8.54 8.34
C PRO A 36 4.65 8.09 9.34
N PHE A 37 5.03 7.65 10.54
CA PHE A 37 4.09 7.19 11.57
C PHE A 37 3.51 8.35 12.41
N ALA A 38 4.10 9.54 12.31
CA ALA A 38 3.52 10.76 12.86
C ALA A 38 2.39 11.35 11.99
N VAL A 39 2.17 10.80 10.78
CA VAL A 39 1.09 11.25 9.89
C VAL A 39 -0.27 10.87 10.48
N THR A 40 -1.06 11.88 10.79
CA THR A 40 -2.44 11.70 11.26
C THR A 40 -3.38 11.62 10.06
N GLU A 41 -4.11 10.54 9.94
CA GLU A 41 -5.13 10.40 8.91
C GLU A 41 -6.25 11.42 9.13
N THR A 42 -6.50 12.25 8.13
CA THR A 42 -7.62 13.20 8.15
C THR A 42 -8.71 12.68 7.23
N PRO A 43 -9.87 12.27 7.76
CA PRO A 43 -10.97 11.82 6.94
C PRO A 43 -11.40 12.92 5.96
N ALA A 44 -11.51 12.57 4.69
CA ALA A 44 -12.13 13.46 3.71
C ALA A 44 -13.67 13.34 3.77
N PRO A 45 -14.42 14.41 3.45
CA PRO A 45 -15.84 14.29 3.20
C PRO A 45 -16.15 13.30 2.08
N ASP A 46 -17.28 12.60 2.15
CA ASP A 46 -17.64 11.50 1.24
C ASP A 46 -17.63 11.84 -0.25
N ASP A 47 -17.82 13.11 -0.59
CA ASP A 47 -17.81 13.64 -1.95
C ASP A 47 -16.47 14.25 -2.38
N ARG A 48 -15.43 14.18 -1.53
CA ARG A 48 -14.14 14.83 -1.75
C ARG A 48 -12.93 13.89 -1.83
N TRP A 49 -13.15 12.58 -1.93
CA TRP A 49 -12.06 11.58 -1.97
C TRP A 49 -11.11 11.79 -3.15
N SER A 50 -11.62 12.15 -4.33
CA SER A 50 -10.80 12.43 -5.52
C SER A 50 -9.89 13.66 -5.32
N ASP A 51 -10.38 14.70 -4.65
CA ASP A 51 -9.58 15.89 -4.35
C ASP A 51 -8.51 15.58 -3.30
N ALA A 52 -8.85 14.80 -2.28
CA ALA A 52 -7.92 14.35 -1.25
C ALA A 52 -6.78 13.54 -1.87
N TRP A 53 -7.12 12.53 -2.68
CA TRP A 53 -6.16 11.74 -3.43
C TRP A 53 -5.23 12.61 -4.28
N THR A 54 -5.79 13.49 -5.12
CA THR A 54 -5.03 14.36 -6.01
C THR A 54 -4.07 15.27 -5.23
N THR A 55 -4.50 15.76 -4.07
CA THR A 55 -3.69 16.62 -3.22
C THR A 55 -2.53 15.85 -2.62
N SER A 56 -2.76 14.65 -2.08
CA SER A 56 -1.70 13.82 -1.48
C SER A 56 -0.74 13.28 -2.55
N ALA A 57 -1.24 12.87 -3.73
CA ALA A 57 -0.39 12.45 -4.85
C ALA A 57 0.56 13.57 -5.31
N ARG A 58 0.10 14.83 -5.33
CA ARG A 58 0.96 15.98 -5.65
C ARG A 58 2.06 16.17 -4.59
N ARG A 59 1.75 15.98 -3.31
CA ARG A 59 2.74 16.05 -2.22
C ARG A 59 3.81 14.96 -2.38
N VAL A 60 3.42 13.76 -2.78
CA VAL A 60 4.37 12.67 -3.11
C VAL A 60 5.28 13.10 -4.24
N ALA A 61 4.74 13.52 -5.39
CA ALA A 61 5.52 13.94 -6.54
C ALA A 61 6.49 15.09 -6.23
N GLU A 62 6.11 15.98 -5.31
CA GLU A 62 6.98 17.08 -4.86
C GLU A 62 8.09 16.58 -3.93
N ALA A 63 7.78 15.73 -2.96
CA ALA A 63 8.72 15.22 -1.99
C ALA A 63 9.81 14.32 -2.60
N TRP A 64 9.48 13.59 -3.68
CA TRP A 64 10.37 12.66 -4.37
C TRP A 64 10.89 13.20 -5.71
N ARG A 65 10.87 14.52 -5.91
CA ARG A 65 11.31 15.15 -7.16
C ARG A 65 12.82 15.04 -7.40
N ASP A 66 13.60 15.00 -6.34
CA ASP A 66 15.06 14.88 -6.39
C ASP A 66 15.43 13.39 -6.36
N ASP A 67 16.04 12.89 -7.45
CA ASP A 67 16.48 11.51 -7.55
C ASP A 67 17.44 11.10 -6.42
N ALA A 68 18.15 12.06 -5.81
CA ALA A 68 19.00 11.78 -4.68
C ALA A 68 18.24 11.19 -3.47
N VAL A 69 16.93 11.43 -3.34
CA VAL A 69 16.08 10.82 -2.30
C VAL A 69 15.94 9.31 -2.52
N LEU A 70 15.95 8.84 -3.77
CA LEU A 70 15.85 7.42 -4.10
C LEU A 70 17.07 6.61 -3.63
N GLU A 71 18.23 7.26 -3.53
CA GLU A 71 19.48 6.62 -3.10
C GLU A 71 19.69 6.68 -1.57
N GLN A 72 18.88 7.44 -0.84
CA GLN A 72 19.03 7.57 0.61
C GLN A 72 18.68 6.27 1.32
N PRO A 73 19.48 5.85 2.32
CA PRO A 73 19.12 4.72 3.16
C PRO A 73 17.88 5.05 4.00
N MET A 74 16.90 4.17 3.96
CA MET A 74 15.66 4.28 4.71
C MET A 74 15.37 2.98 5.46
N ALA A 75 14.67 3.10 6.59
CA ALA A 75 14.28 1.95 7.40
C ALA A 75 12.82 2.10 7.85
N LEU A 76 12.01 1.09 7.53
CA LEU A 76 10.67 0.90 8.05
C LEU A 76 10.61 -0.46 8.75
N PRO A 77 9.62 -0.72 9.61
CA PRO A 77 9.53 -1.99 10.33
C PRO A 77 9.54 -3.24 9.44
N TRP A 78 9.12 -3.13 8.19
CA TRP A 78 9.04 -4.25 7.24
C TRP A 78 10.11 -4.24 6.14
N ILE A 79 10.88 -3.14 6.00
CA ILE A 79 11.90 -3.04 4.95
C ILE A 79 13.03 -2.10 5.35
N HIS A 80 14.27 -2.53 5.10
CA HIS A 80 15.46 -1.70 5.19
C HIS A 80 16.12 -1.67 3.81
N GLY A 81 16.30 -0.50 3.23
CA GLY A 81 16.85 -0.38 1.87
C GLY A 81 17.08 1.07 1.46
N SER A 82 17.16 1.30 0.17
CA SER A 82 17.17 2.62 -0.42
C SER A 82 15.77 3.24 -0.45
N GLY A 83 15.66 4.53 -0.70
CA GLY A 83 14.37 5.18 -0.96
C GLY A 83 13.61 4.51 -2.09
N ALA A 84 14.31 4.03 -3.14
CA ALA A 84 13.69 3.28 -4.24
C ALA A 84 13.06 1.98 -3.76
N ASP A 85 13.74 1.20 -2.90
CA ASP A 85 13.19 -0.05 -2.34
C ASP A 85 11.94 0.22 -1.51
N VAL A 86 11.96 1.28 -0.71
CA VAL A 86 10.83 1.69 0.12
C VAL A 86 9.65 2.12 -0.76
N LEU A 87 9.87 2.93 -1.81
CA LEU A 87 8.81 3.29 -2.76
C LEU A 87 8.22 2.07 -3.45
N ALA A 88 9.05 1.10 -3.84
CA ALA A 88 8.59 -0.13 -4.49
C ALA A 88 7.67 -0.95 -3.56
N SER A 89 7.95 -1.00 -2.25
CA SER A 89 7.07 -1.65 -1.27
C SER A 89 5.70 -0.98 -1.20
N TYR A 90 5.66 0.35 -1.17
CA TYR A 90 4.41 1.12 -1.19
C TYR A 90 3.66 1.02 -2.53
N LEU A 91 4.38 0.87 -3.65
CA LEU A 91 3.75 0.65 -4.95
C LEU A 91 2.94 -0.65 -4.97
N SER A 92 3.47 -1.71 -4.37
CA SER A 92 2.74 -2.97 -4.19
C SER A 92 1.47 -2.75 -3.35
N GLU A 93 1.58 -2.08 -2.20
CA GLU A 93 0.46 -1.77 -1.32
C GLU A 93 -0.64 -0.97 -2.04
N LEU A 94 -0.27 0.14 -2.69
CA LEU A 94 -1.23 0.98 -3.43
C LEU A 94 -1.92 0.20 -4.57
N THR A 95 -1.19 -0.64 -5.29
CA THR A 95 -1.74 -1.43 -6.40
C THR A 95 -2.74 -2.46 -5.91
N VAL A 96 -2.41 -3.22 -4.84
CA VAL A 96 -3.30 -4.22 -4.26
C VAL A 96 -4.57 -3.58 -3.71
N HIS A 97 -4.47 -2.50 -2.95
CA HIS A 97 -5.64 -1.84 -2.39
C HIS A 97 -6.47 -1.07 -3.44
N THR A 98 -5.86 -0.64 -4.54
CA THR A 98 -6.62 -0.15 -5.71
C THR A 98 -7.44 -1.29 -6.33
N TRP A 99 -6.89 -2.49 -6.41
CA TRP A 99 -7.62 -3.68 -6.86
C TRP A 99 -8.75 -4.05 -5.89
N ASP A 100 -8.49 -4.02 -4.57
CA ASP A 100 -9.52 -4.25 -3.54
C ASP A 100 -10.69 -3.26 -3.71
N LEU A 101 -10.40 -1.97 -3.91
CA LEU A 101 -11.38 -0.92 -4.12
C LEU A 101 -12.18 -1.12 -5.42
N ALA A 102 -11.49 -1.43 -6.52
CA ALA A 102 -12.11 -1.68 -7.81
C ALA A 102 -13.06 -2.89 -7.75
N THR A 103 -12.62 -3.97 -7.12
CA THR A 103 -13.42 -5.18 -6.90
C THR A 103 -14.69 -4.88 -6.08
N ALA A 104 -14.56 -4.17 -4.97
CA ALA A 104 -15.67 -3.80 -4.10
C ALA A 104 -16.70 -2.88 -4.77
N THR A 105 -16.27 -2.08 -5.75
CA THR A 105 -17.12 -1.11 -6.45
C THR A 105 -17.56 -1.56 -7.84
N GLY A 106 -17.12 -2.75 -8.30
CA GLY A 106 -17.45 -3.30 -9.61
C GLY A 106 -16.75 -2.58 -10.76
N GLN A 107 -15.62 -1.93 -10.51
CA GLN A 107 -14.83 -1.24 -11.52
C GLN A 107 -13.80 -2.18 -12.14
N GLN A 108 -13.35 -1.88 -13.36
CA GLN A 108 -12.28 -2.58 -14.06
C GLN A 108 -11.24 -1.54 -14.50
N PRO A 109 -10.20 -1.32 -13.67
CA PRO A 109 -9.13 -0.39 -14.02
C PRO A 109 -8.35 -0.86 -15.26
N ASP A 110 -7.92 0.11 -16.06
CA ASP A 110 -6.92 -0.12 -17.09
C ASP A 110 -5.54 -0.08 -16.40
N TRP A 111 -4.97 -1.26 -16.15
CA TRP A 111 -3.72 -1.38 -15.42
C TRP A 111 -2.52 -0.99 -16.31
N ASP A 112 -1.66 -0.15 -15.79
CA ASP A 112 -0.35 0.09 -16.40
C ASP A 112 0.55 -1.14 -16.14
N ASP A 113 0.91 -1.84 -17.20
CA ASP A 113 1.70 -3.08 -17.14
C ASP A 113 3.05 -2.86 -16.47
N THR A 114 3.67 -1.68 -16.63
CA THR A 114 4.96 -1.36 -16.00
C THR A 114 4.79 -1.23 -14.50
N VAL A 115 3.77 -0.49 -14.05
CA VAL A 115 3.46 -0.29 -12.63
C VAL A 115 3.17 -1.63 -11.95
N VAL A 116 2.35 -2.48 -12.58
CA VAL A 116 2.01 -3.81 -12.03
C VAL A 116 3.24 -4.73 -12.00
N ALA A 117 4.09 -4.69 -13.03
CA ALA A 117 5.31 -5.50 -13.06
C ALA A 117 6.29 -5.10 -11.96
N GLU A 118 6.49 -3.80 -11.72
CA GLU A 118 7.36 -3.29 -10.65
C GLU A 118 6.78 -3.65 -9.26
N ALA A 119 5.47 -3.49 -9.06
CA ALA A 119 4.81 -3.89 -7.82
C ALA A 119 4.96 -5.40 -7.54
N LEU A 120 4.83 -6.23 -8.58
CA LEU A 120 5.04 -7.67 -8.49
C LEU A 120 6.50 -8.05 -8.22
N ALA A 121 7.45 -7.33 -8.83
CA ALA A 121 8.89 -7.54 -8.58
C ALA A 121 9.28 -7.22 -7.13
N ALA A 122 8.64 -6.22 -6.54
CA ALA A 122 8.86 -5.81 -5.16
C ALA A 122 8.13 -6.66 -4.10
N ARG A 123 7.36 -7.68 -4.49
CA ARG A 123 6.51 -8.45 -3.56
C ARG A 123 7.23 -9.12 -2.39
N ASP A 124 8.52 -9.43 -2.56
CA ASP A 124 9.30 -10.24 -1.61
C ASP A 124 9.58 -9.52 -0.28
N PHE A 125 9.20 -8.25 -0.11
CA PHE A 125 9.21 -7.61 1.21
C PHE A 125 8.21 -8.27 2.19
N LEU A 126 7.19 -8.96 1.67
CA LEU A 126 6.30 -9.82 2.44
C LEU A 126 6.57 -11.29 2.12
N PRO A 127 6.82 -12.15 3.12
CA PRO A 127 6.98 -13.59 2.88
C PRO A 127 5.67 -14.21 2.36
N ALA A 128 5.75 -15.34 1.65
CA ALA A 128 4.56 -16.06 1.18
C ALA A 128 3.72 -16.61 2.34
N GLU A 129 4.36 -16.99 3.43
CA GLU A 129 3.78 -17.67 4.60
C GLU A 129 4.25 -17.02 5.91
N ASN A 130 3.58 -17.34 7.03
CA ASN A 130 3.89 -16.84 8.37
C ASN A 130 3.73 -15.33 8.55
N ARG A 131 2.84 -14.71 7.81
CA ARG A 131 2.62 -13.26 7.83
C ARG A 131 2.08 -12.76 9.16
N ARG A 132 1.27 -13.56 9.85
CA ARG A 132 0.81 -13.19 11.20
C ARG A 132 1.99 -12.93 12.13
N ALA A 133 3.00 -13.81 12.15
CA ALA A 133 4.18 -13.64 12.99
C ALA A 133 4.94 -12.35 12.62
N LEU A 134 5.10 -12.07 11.32
CA LEU A 134 5.71 -10.82 10.85
C LEU A 134 4.93 -9.59 11.35
N PHE A 135 3.60 -9.60 11.21
CA PHE A 135 2.78 -8.46 11.67
C PHE A 135 2.73 -8.33 13.19
N GLU A 136 2.86 -9.41 13.94
CA GLU A 136 3.06 -9.38 15.40
C GLU A 136 4.37 -8.70 15.78
N GLU A 137 5.47 -9.01 15.08
CA GLU A 137 6.76 -8.34 15.27
C GLU A 137 6.68 -6.84 14.92
N ILE A 138 6.06 -6.50 13.79
CA ILE A 138 5.87 -5.10 13.35
C ILE A 138 5.02 -4.33 14.38
N SER A 139 3.88 -4.88 14.80
CA SER A 139 3.01 -4.25 15.79
C SER A 139 3.74 -4.02 17.11
N THR A 140 4.53 -5.00 17.56
CA THR A 140 5.35 -4.88 18.77
C THR A 140 6.39 -3.78 18.63
N ALA A 141 7.09 -3.71 17.49
CA ALA A 141 8.09 -2.68 17.22
C ALA A 141 7.48 -1.27 17.17
N MET A 142 6.23 -1.17 16.72
CA MET A 142 5.48 0.09 16.66
C MET A 142 4.74 0.44 17.97
N GLY A 143 4.77 -0.45 18.97
CA GLY A 143 4.07 -0.23 20.24
C GLY A 143 2.54 -0.28 20.11
N LEU A 144 2.01 -1.05 19.14
CA LEU A 144 0.58 -1.23 18.93
C LEU A 144 0.04 -2.36 19.80
N ASP A 145 -1.14 -2.15 20.41
CA ASP A 145 -1.80 -3.14 21.27
C ASP A 145 -2.53 -4.22 20.45
N GLU A 146 -2.88 -3.93 19.20
CA GLU A 146 -3.60 -4.84 18.31
C GLU A 146 -2.75 -5.19 17.10
N VAL A 147 -2.89 -6.44 16.63
CA VAL A 147 -2.20 -6.95 15.44
C VAL A 147 -3.18 -7.00 14.28
N ALA A 148 -3.04 -6.07 13.34
CA ALA A 148 -3.71 -6.16 12.06
C ALA A 148 -2.89 -7.03 11.09
N VAL A 149 -3.55 -7.83 10.26
CA VAL A 149 -2.92 -8.63 9.20
C VAL A 149 -3.55 -8.22 7.86
N PRO A 150 -3.15 -7.07 7.30
CA PRO A 150 -3.79 -6.50 6.11
C PRO A 150 -3.58 -7.34 4.84
N PHE A 151 -2.54 -8.17 4.84
CA PHE A 151 -2.18 -9.07 3.74
C PHE A 151 -2.14 -10.50 4.25
N ALA A 152 -3.14 -11.30 3.89
CA ALA A 152 -3.20 -12.73 4.22
C ALA A 152 -2.09 -13.53 3.50
N GLU A 153 -1.90 -14.79 3.88
CA GLU A 153 -0.95 -15.71 3.25
C GLU A 153 -1.17 -15.77 1.74
N ALA A 154 -0.10 -15.99 0.97
CA ALA A 154 -0.17 -16.10 -0.47
C ALA A 154 -1.10 -17.25 -0.91
N THR A 155 -1.94 -17.01 -1.91
CA THR A 155 -2.82 -18.01 -2.50
C THR A 155 -2.22 -18.54 -3.81
N PRO A 156 -2.41 -19.83 -4.14
CA PRO A 156 -1.94 -20.39 -5.40
C PRO A 156 -2.62 -19.73 -6.61
N VAL A 157 -1.82 -19.43 -7.62
CA VAL A 157 -2.29 -18.92 -8.92
C VAL A 157 -1.39 -19.49 -10.02
N PRO A 158 -1.88 -19.74 -11.26
CA PRO A 158 -1.04 -20.19 -12.37
C PRO A 158 0.13 -19.23 -12.65
N ASP A 159 1.29 -19.79 -12.99
CA ASP A 159 2.49 -18.98 -13.30
C ASP A 159 2.31 -18.05 -14.50
N ASP A 160 1.44 -18.42 -15.44
CA ASP A 160 1.08 -17.68 -16.64
C ASP A 160 -0.13 -16.75 -16.46
N ALA A 161 -0.65 -16.61 -15.23
CA ALA A 161 -1.73 -15.67 -14.94
C ALA A 161 -1.26 -14.21 -15.17
N PRO A 162 -2.18 -13.28 -15.45
CA PRO A 162 -1.88 -11.85 -15.54
C PRO A 162 -1.10 -11.35 -14.33
N ALA A 163 -0.19 -10.39 -14.54
CA ALA A 163 0.66 -9.89 -13.47
C ALA A 163 -0.12 -9.34 -12.28
N ILE A 164 -1.26 -8.68 -12.52
CA ILE A 164 -2.14 -8.20 -11.44
C ILE A 164 -2.72 -9.35 -10.62
N ASP A 165 -3.15 -10.44 -11.26
CA ASP A 165 -3.71 -11.60 -10.56
C ASP A 165 -2.65 -12.29 -9.70
N ARG A 166 -1.41 -12.38 -10.20
CA ARG A 166 -0.27 -12.91 -9.44
C ARG A 166 0.09 -12.01 -8.25
N LEU A 167 0.04 -10.69 -8.41
CA LEU A 167 0.29 -9.74 -7.34
C LEU A 167 -0.76 -9.83 -6.23
N VAL A 168 -2.04 -9.84 -6.60
CA VAL A 168 -3.12 -9.89 -5.60
C VAL A 168 -3.18 -11.26 -4.92
N ALA A 169 -2.93 -12.35 -5.64
CA ALA A 169 -2.81 -13.69 -5.06
C ALA A 169 -1.63 -13.79 -4.08
N TRP A 170 -0.48 -13.17 -4.38
CA TRP A 170 0.62 -13.06 -3.42
C TRP A 170 0.19 -12.36 -2.14
N ASN A 171 -0.71 -11.39 -2.22
CA ASN A 171 -1.23 -10.64 -1.08
C ASN A 171 -2.51 -11.25 -0.47
N GLY A 172 -2.77 -12.53 -0.76
CA GLY A 172 -3.86 -13.30 -0.13
C GLY A 172 -5.27 -12.93 -0.59
N ARG A 173 -5.38 -12.47 -1.84
CA ARG A 173 -6.67 -12.16 -2.49
C ARG A 173 -7.13 -13.26 -3.42
#